data_99298584c5f63e618e4b4c117f8e13c9
#
_entry.id   99298584c5f63e618e4b4c117f8e13c9
#
_cell.length_a   1.000
_cell.length_b   1.000
_cell.length_c   1.000
_cell.angle_alpha   90.00
_cell.angle_beta   90.00
_cell.angle_gamma   90.00
#
_symmetry.space_group_name_H-M   'P 1'
#
loop_
_entity.id
_entity.type
_entity.pdbx_description
1 polymer ?
#
loop_
_entity_poly.entity_id
_entity_poly.type
_entity_poly.pdbx_seq_one_letter_code
_entity_poly.pdbx_strand_id
1 'polypeptide(L)'
;MTVIVKKTTQLIAGLVFLYGIYIIIHGHLTPGGGFAGGVIVAGSFILLILAYGSDFLNLVSEETGTTIYENLAIFIALLMALSGLLAGAGIFFLNWLPKGEPGALVSAGMLPLYNIFIGIEVAASILSIFLALVIFKEEISK
;
A
#
# COMPACT_ATOMS: atom_id res chain seq x y z
N MET A 1 -8.10 -13.43 22.07
CA MET A 1 -6.67 -13.34 22.48
C MET A 1 -6.52 -12.60 23.80
N THR A 2 -5.41 -12.80 24.54
CA THR A 2 -5.15 -12.12 25.83
C THR A 2 -4.90 -10.64 25.62
N VAL A 3 -5.17 -9.83 26.66
CA VAL A 3 -4.94 -8.35 26.62
C VAL A 3 -3.48 -8.02 26.30
N ILE A 4 -2.52 -8.82 26.83
CA ILE A 4 -1.09 -8.64 26.59
C ILE A 4 -0.78 -8.78 25.10
N VAL A 5 -1.28 -9.83 24.44
CA VAL A 5 -1.08 -10.05 23.00
C VAL A 5 -1.64 -8.89 22.18
N LYS A 6 -2.87 -8.43 22.48
CA LYS A 6 -3.49 -7.30 21.77
C LYS A 6 -2.63 -6.04 21.86
N LYS A 7 -2.16 -5.68 23.06
CA LYS A 7 -1.34 -4.47 23.27
C LYS A 7 0.03 -4.57 22.59
N THR A 8 0.69 -5.72 22.69
CA THR A 8 1.99 -5.95 22.03
C THR A 8 1.85 -5.88 20.51
N THR A 9 0.81 -6.53 19.96
CA THR A 9 0.54 -6.48 18.52
C THR A 9 0.24 -5.06 18.05
N GLN A 10 -0.52 -4.28 18.81
CA GLN A 10 -0.81 -2.88 18.46
C GLN A 10 0.47 -2.05 18.35
N LEU A 11 1.41 -2.21 19.28
CA LEU A 11 2.69 -1.52 19.25
C LEU A 11 3.54 -1.94 18.04
N ILE A 12 3.67 -3.25 17.83
CA ILE A 12 4.45 -3.80 16.71
C ILE A 12 3.83 -3.40 15.37
N ALA A 13 2.52 -3.52 15.20
CA ALA A 13 1.83 -3.14 13.97
C ALA A 13 2.05 -1.66 13.64
N GLY A 14 2.04 -0.77 14.65
CA GLY A 14 2.33 0.64 14.44
C GLY A 14 3.76 0.88 13.92
N LEU A 15 4.75 0.19 14.47
CA LEU A 15 6.15 0.27 14.00
C LEU A 15 6.30 -0.28 12.59
N VAL A 16 5.68 -1.43 12.29
CA VAL A 16 5.69 -2.06 10.97
C VAL A 16 5.02 -1.15 9.94
N PHE A 17 3.90 -0.51 10.28
CA PHE A 17 3.21 0.45 9.42
C PHE A 17 4.10 1.64 9.07
N LEU A 18 4.73 2.27 10.07
CA LEU A 18 5.65 3.39 9.85
C LEU A 18 6.86 2.98 8.99
N TYR A 19 7.40 1.77 9.21
CA TYR A 19 8.49 1.25 8.39
C TYR A 19 8.05 1.02 6.94
N GLY A 20 6.84 0.51 6.71
CA GLY A 20 6.28 0.34 5.37
C GLY A 20 6.15 1.68 4.62
N ILE A 21 5.64 2.71 5.28
CA ILE A 21 5.57 4.07 4.72
C ILE A 21 6.97 4.60 4.41
N TYR A 22 7.93 4.40 5.32
CA TYR A 22 9.32 4.80 5.07
C TYR A 22 9.88 4.16 3.80
N ILE A 23 9.69 2.86 3.61
CA ILE A 23 10.14 2.12 2.40
C ILE A 23 9.47 2.66 1.14
N ILE A 24 8.17 2.97 1.17
CA ILE A 24 7.45 3.54 0.02
C ILE A 24 8.06 4.88 -0.38
N ILE A 25 8.25 5.78 0.57
CA ILE A 25 8.73 7.14 0.31
C ILE A 25 10.19 7.13 -0.16
N HIS A 26 11.02 6.25 0.41
CA HIS A 26 12.44 6.13 0.07
C HIS A 26 12.73 5.14 -1.07
N GLY A 27 11.70 4.60 -1.73
CA GLY A 27 11.85 3.53 -2.70
C GLY A 27 12.63 3.87 -3.97
N HIS A 28 12.90 5.14 -4.23
CA HIS A 28 13.80 5.60 -5.29
C HIS A 28 15.26 5.79 -4.81
N LEU A 29 15.50 5.73 -3.50
CA LEU A 29 16.81 5.89 -2.87
C LEU A 29 17.35 4.57 -2.31
N THR A 30 16.47 3.68 -1.88
CA THR A 30 16.82 2.42 -1.21
C THR A 30 16.15 1.22 -1.88
N PRO A 31 16.71 0.00 -1.77
CA PRO A 31 16.05 -1.20 -2.24
C PRO A 31 14.70 -1.41 -1.55
N GLY A 32 13.64 -1.74 -2.32
CA GLY A 32 12.31 -2.03 -1.79
C GLY A 32 11.20 -1.40 -2.63
N GLY A 33 11.05 -0.09 -2.57
CA GLY A 33 10.06 0.65 -3.34
C GLY A 33 8.61 0.44 -2.91
N GLY A 34 7.69 0.84 -3.80
CA GLY A 34 6.25 0.79 -3.54
C GLY A 34 5.74 -0.62 -3.24
N PHE A 35 6.18 -1.63 -4.00
CA PHE A 35 5.73 -3.00 -3.81
C PHE A 35 6.09 -3.54 -2.41
N ALA A 36 7.37 -3.54 -2.04
CA ALA A 36 7.80 -4.07 -0.75
C ALA A 36 7.21 -3.27 0.42
N GLY A 37 7.16 -1.94 0.30
CA GLY A 37 6.53 -1.08 1.31
C GLY A 37 5.02 -1.34 1.43
N GLY A 38 4.31 -1.55 0.31
CA GLY A 38 2.88 -1.92 0.30
C GLY A 38 2.61 -3.25 1.01
N VAL A 39 3.44 -4.28 0.76
CA VAL A 39 3.35 -5.57 1.47
C VAL A 39 3.52 -5.39 2.98
N ILE A 40 4.48 -4.58 3.41
CA ILE A 40 4.74 -4.32 4.83
C ILE A 40 3.57 -3.57 5.47
N VAL A 41 3.00 -2.58 4.77
CA VAL A 41 1.80 -1.85 5.22
C VAL A 41 0.62 -2.80 5.38
N ALA A 42 0.32 -3.63 4.37
CA ALA A 42 -0.74 -4.65 4.46
C ALA A 42 -0.51 -5.59 5.65
N GLY A 43 0.73 -6.06 5.85
CA GLY A 43 1.10 -6.92 6.98
C GLY A 43 0.78 -6.30 8.34
N SER A 44 0.92 -4.99 8.49
CA SER A 44 0.56 -4.29 9.72
C SER A 44 -0.95 -4.38 10.04
N PHE A 45 -1.81 -4.21 9.04
CA PHE A 45 -3.26 -4.36 9.19
C PHE A 45 -3.65 -5.83 9.44
N ILE A 46 -3.02 -6.77 8.72
CA ILE A 46 -3.23 -8.20 8.92
C ILE A 46 -2.90 -8.62 10.36
N LEU A 47 -1.79 -8.12 10.93
CA LEU A 47 -1.45 -8.35 12.33
C LEU A 47 -2.54 -7.87 13.29
N LEU A 48 -3.13 -6.70 13.04
CA LEU A 48 -4.25 -6.16 13.83
C LEU A 48 -5.49 -7.02 13.69
N ILE A 49 -5.86 -7.43 12.47
CA ILE A 49 -7.00 -8.32 12.24
C ILE A 49 -6.83 -9.65 12.98
N LEU A 50 -5.66 -10.25 12.94
CA LEU A 50 -5.37 -11.48 13.64
C LEU A 50 -5.45 -11.34 15.17
N ALA A 51 -5.04 -10.18 15.72
CA ALA A 51 -5.04 -9.94 17.17
C ALA A 51 -6.42 -9.57 17.74
N TYR A 52 -7.19 -8.80 17.00
CA TYR A 52 -8.49 -8.27 17.45
C TYR A 52 -9.69 -9.07 16.91
N GLY A 53 -9.50 -9.82 15.84
CA GLY A 53 -10.55 -10.65 15.23
C GLY A 53 -11.68 -9.84 14.63
N SER A 54 -12.93 -10.33 14.78
CA SER A 54 -14.13 -9.73 14.22
C SER A 54 -14.38 -8.28 14.61
N ASP A 55 -13.92 -7.85 15.80
CA ASP A 55 -14.10 -6.46 16.24
C ASP A 55 -13.36 -5.47 15.31
N PHE A 56 -12.18 -5.86 14.81
CA PHE A 56 -11.40 -5.05 13.88
C PHE A 56 -11.85 -5.28 12.43
N LEU A 57 -12.27 -6.50 12.10
CA LEU A 57 -12.87 -6.82 10.80
C LEU A 57 -14.08 -5.94 10.48
N ASN A 58 -14.97 -5.72 11.43
CA ASN A 58 -16.14 -4.85 11.24
C ASN A 58 -15.78 -3.39 10.94
N LEU A 59 -14.60 -2.93 11.36
CA LEU A 59 -14.09 -1.59 11.02
C LEU A 59 -13.45 -1.51 9.62
N VAL A 60 -12.91 -2.63 9.14
CA VAL A 60 -12.15 -2.70 7.88
C VAL A 60 -12.97 -3.36 6.76
N SER A 61 -14.04 -4.10 7.10
CA SER A 61 -14.81 -4.98 6.22
C SER A 61 -15.78 -4.28 5.25
N GLU A 62 -15.66 -3.00 5.03
CA GLU A 62 -16.19 -2.46 3.78
C GLU A 62 -15.29 -2.95 2.63
N GLU A 63 -15.55 -4.19 2.16
CA GLU A 63 -14.91 -4.79 0.97
C GLU A 63 -14.87 -3.80 -0.21
N THR A 64 -15.89 -2.98 -0.33
CA THR A 64 -15.99 -1.89 -1.29
C THR A 64 -14.86 -0.86 -1.12
N GLY A 65 -14.42 -0.58 0.12
CA GLY A 65 -13.40 0.42 0.39
C GLY A 65 -12.03 0.02 -0.15
N THR A 66 -11.55 -1.18 0.14
CA THR A 66 -10.23 -1.65 -0.32
C THR A 66 -10.16 -1.74 -1.84
N THR A 67 -11.22 -2.24 -2.49
CA THR A 67 -11.32 -2.33 -3.95
C THR A 67 -11.32 -0.96 -4.62
N ILE A 68 -11.96 0.05 -4.01
CA ILE A 68 -11.94 1.41 -4.53
C ILE A 68 -10.52 2.00 -4.49
N TYR A 69 -9.80 1.84 -3.37
CA TYR A 69 -8.42 2.34 -3.25
C TYR A 69 -7.47 1.65 -4.23
N GLU A 70 -7.61 0.33 -4.41
CA GLU A 70 -6.85 -0.45 -5.38
C GLU A 70 -7.05 0.08 -6.80
N ASN A 71 -8.31 0.14 -7.26
CA ASN A 71 -8.65 0.58 -8.61
C ASN A 71 -8.28 2.05 -8.86
N LEU A 72 -8.45 2.91 -7.86
CA LEU A 72 -8.10 4.33 -7.96
C LEU A 72 -6.57 4.51 -8.05
N ALA A 73 -5.80 3.77 -7.28
CA ALA A 73 -4.34 3.84 -7.30
C ALA A 73 -3.78 3.41 -8.66
N ILE A 74 -4.26 2.27 -9.21
CA ILE A 74 -3.89 1.80 -10.56
C ILE A 74 -4.30 2.81 -11.62
N PHE A 75 -5.51 3.37 -11.53
CA PHE A 75 -6.00 4.34 -12.49
C PHE A 75 -5.13 5.61 -12.51
N ILE A 76 -4.74 6.14 -11.36
CA ILE A 76 -3.85 7.29 -11.26
C ILE A 76 -2.46 6.94 -11.81
N ALA A 77 -1.91 5.77 -11.49
CA ALA A 77 -0.64 5.33 -12.04
C ALA A 77 -0.67 5.23 -13.57
N LEU A 78 -1.78 4.73 -14.13
CA LEU A 78 -1.99 4.68 -15.58
C LEU A 78 -2.07 6.08 -16.21
N LEU A 79 -2.81 7.01 -15.60
CA LEU A 79 -2.88 8.40 -16.07
C LEU A 79 -1.50 9.07 -16.06
N MET A 80 -0.72 8.83 -15.01
CA MET A 80 0.67 9.31 -14.94
C MET A 80 1.53 8.70 -16.05
N ALA A 81 1.39 7.41 -16.34
CA ALA A 81 2.10 6.75 -17.42
C ALA A 81 1.73 7.29 -18.81
N LEU A 82 0.45 7.64 -19.01
CA LEU A 82 -0.07 8.24 -20.24
C LEU A 82 0.28 9.73 -20.39
N SER A 83 0.66 10.42 -19.32
CA SER A 83 0.89 11.88 -19.33
C SER A 83 1.91 12.32 -20.39
N GLY A 84 2.94 11.51 -20.65
CA GLY A 84 3.91 11.78 -21.71
C GLY A 84 3.32 11.76 -23.12
N LEU A 85 2.38 10.84 -23.39
CA LEU A 85 1.66 10.77 -24.67
C LEU A 85 0.70 11.96 -24.83
N LEU A 86 -0.03 12.29 -23.77
CA LEU A 86 -0.98 13.42 -23.76
C LEU A 86 -0.28 14.76 -23.91
N ALA A 87 0.95 14.91 -23.42
CA ALA A 87 1.80 16.07 -23.61
C ALA A 87 2.43 16.17 -25.02
N GLY A 88 2.12 15.22 -25.93
CA GLY A 88 2.61 15.22 -27.29
C GLY A 88 4.07 14.76 -27.47
N ALA A 89 4.68 14.21 -26.43
CA ALA A 89 6.06 13.71 -26.49
C ALA A 89 6.19 12.34 -27.18
N GLY A 90 5.08 11.64 -27.43
CA GLY A 90 5.07 10.32 -28.07
C GLY A 90 5.74 9.19 -27.27
N ILE A 91 6.05 9.43 -25.99
CA ILE A 91 6.75 8.49 -25.10
C ILE A 91 5.85 8.15 -23.92
N PHE A 92 5.67 6.85 -23.68
CA PHE A 92 4.97 6.30 -22.50
C PHE A 92 5.92 6.31 -21.30
N PHE A 93 5.42 6.57 -20.08
CA PHE A 93 6.24 6.71 -18.86
C PHE A 93 7.28 7.85 -18.92
N LEU A 94 7.00 8.92 -19.60
CA LEU A 94 7.92 10.05 -19.67
C LEU A 94 8.11 10.68 -18.28
N ASN A 95 9.34 10.75 -17.81
CA ASN A 95 9.70 11.44 -16.58
C ASN A 95 9.95 12.94 -16.87
N TRP A 96 8.87 13.73 -16.82
CA TRP A 96 8.91 15.16 -17.14
C TRP A 96 9.08 16.07 -15.92
N LEU A 97 8.97 15.53 -14.70
CA LEU A 97 9.24 16.29 -13.49
C LEU A 97 10.75 16.51 -13.28
N PRO A 98 11.14 17.64 -12.64
CA PRO A 98 12.53 17.88 -12.28
C PRO A 98 13.13 16.73 -11.48
N LYS A 99 14.31 16.25 -11.88
CA LYS A 99 14.93 15.09 -11.25
C LYS A 99 15.59 15.41 -9.90
N GLY A 100 15.79 16.71 -9.57
CA GLY A 100 16.40 17.14 -8.32
C GLY A 100 17.86 16.67 -8.14
N GLU A 101 18.37 16.85 -6.93
CA GLU A 101 19.71 16.42 -6.54
C GLU A 101 19.73 14.91 -6.23
N PRO A 102 20.69 14.13 -6.76
CA PRO A 102 20.83 12.72 -6.45
C PRO A 102 20.98 12.47 -4.94
N GLY A 103 20.17 11.57 -4.39
CA GLY A 103 20.16 11.24 -2.96
C GLY A 103 19.23 12.11 -2.11
N ALA A 104 18.61 13.15 -2.65
CA ALA A 104 17.58 13.91 -1.94
C ALA A 104 16.24 13.16 -1.94
N LEU A 105 15.44 13.36 -0.90
CA LEU A 105 14.10 12.76 -0.76
C LEU A 105 13.16 13.18 -1.91
N VAL A 106 13.30 14.42 -2.38
CA VAL A 106 12.58 14.93 -3.55
C VAL A 106 13.52 14.90 -4.74
N SER A 107 13.74 13.70 -5.27
CA SER A 107 14.58 13.46 -6.45
C SER A 107 13.96 12.42 -7.36
N ALA A 108 14.60 12.14 -8.50
CA ALA A 108 14.14 11.15 -9.49
C ALA A 108 12.80 11.46 -10.19
N GLY A 109 12.27 12.68 -10.06
CA GLY A 109 11.10 13.16 -10.82
C GLY A 109 9.80 12.43 -10.45
N MET A 110 9.21 11.65 -11.36
CA MET A 110 7.94 10.95 -11.14
C MET A 110 8.07 9.63 -10.37
N LEU A 111 9.27 9.08 -10.18
CA LEU A 111 9.48 7.78 -9.54
C LEU A 111 8.93 7.69 -8.10
N PRO A 112 9.11 8.70 -7.21
CA PRO A 112 8.51 8.67 -5.88
C PRO A 112 6.98 8.60 -5.91
N LEU A 113 6.35 9.28 -6.86
CA LEU A 113 4.89 9.24 -7.01
C LEU A 113 4.42 7.84 -7.43
N TYR A 114 5.09 7.22 -8.41
CA TYR A 114 4.79 5.82 -8.75
C TYR A 114 4.93 4.89 -7.56
N ASN A 115 5.98 5.04 -6.74
CA ASN A 115 6.17 4.22 -5.54
C ASN A 115 5.02 4.38 -4.55
N ILE A 116 4.48 5.59 -4.38
CA ILE A 116 3.35 5.84 -3.49
C ILE A 116 2.09 5.13 -4.00
N PHE A 117 1.73 5.32 -5.27
CA PHE A 117 0.51 4.71 -5.83
C PHE A 117 0.62 3.19 -5.91
N ILE A 118 1.77 2.64 -6.30
CA ILE A 118 2.02 1.20 -6.27
C ILE A 118 1.94 0.67 -4.82
N GLY A 119 2.48 1.42 -3.85
CA GLY A 119 2.40 1.04 -2.44
C GLY A 119 0.97 0.96 -1.92
N ILE A 120 0.13 1.91 -2.27
CA ILE A 120 -1.30 1.92 -1.91
C ILE A 120 -2.03 0.75 -2.59
N GLU A 121 -1.80 0.55 -3.88
CA GLU A 121 -2.40 -0.52 -4.66
C GLU A 121 -2.05 -1.89 -4.08
N VAL A 122 -0.76 -2.17 -3.87
CA VAL A 122 -0.30 -3.45 -3.32
C VAL A 122 -0.82 -3.67 -1.90
N ALA A 123 -0.83 -2.63 -1.05
CA ALA A 123 -1.38 -2.75 0.29
C ALA A 123 -2.87 -3.08 0.27
N ALA A 124 -3.65 -2.41 -0.58
CA ALA A 124 -5.08 -2.65 -0.73
C ALA A 124 -5.37 -4.05 -1.28
N SER A 125 -4.66 -4.49 -2.33
CA SER A 125 -4.83 -5.81 -2.96
C SER A 125 -4.54 -6.96 -1.99
N ILE A 126 -3.41 -6.89 -1.26
CA ILE A 126 -3.06 -7.94 -0.29
C ILE A 126 -4.08 -7.98 0.85
N LEU A 127 -4.51 -6.81 1.33
CA LEU A 127 -5.53 -6.73 2.37
C LEU A 127 -6.86 -7.29 1.89
N SER A 128 -7.30 -6.99 0.67
CA SER A 128 -8.52 -7.52 0.04
C SER A 128 -8.48 -9.04 -0.05
N ILE A 129 -7.37 -9.62 -0.52
CA ILE A 129 -7.19 -11.08 -0.60
C ILE A 129 -7.30 -11.70 0.80
N PHE A 130 -6.64 -11.10 1.80
CA PHE A 130 -6.67 -11.62 3.16
C PHE A 130 -8.09 -11.56 3.76
N LEU A 131 -8.80 -10.45 3.56
CA LEU A 131 -10.19 -10.29 4.04
C LEU A 131 -11.11 -11.30 3.38
N ALA A 132 -11.01 -11.51 2.06
CA ALA A 132 -11.79 -12.51 1.34
C ALA A 132 -11.57 -13.92 1.92
N LEU A 133 -10.32 -14.30 2.22
CA LEU A 133 -10.00 -15.59 2.82
C LEU A 133 -10.59 -15.75 4.23
N VAL A 134 -10.57 -14.69 5.04
CA VAL A 134 -11.14 -14.72 6.40
C VAL A 134 -12.65 -14.84 6.36
N ILE A 135 -13.33 -14.08 5.50
CA ILE A 135 -14.80 -14.13 5.34
C ILE A 135 -15.23 -15.51 4.84
N PHE A 136 -14.57 -16.04 3.83
CA PHE A 136 -14.86 -17.37 3.27
C PHE A 136 -14.70 -18.48 4.32
N LYS A 137 -13.67 -18.39 5.18
CA LYS A 137 -13.49 -19.31 6.30
C LYS A 137 -14.62 -19.26 7.30
N GLU A 138 -15.13 -18.07 7.63
CA GLU A 138 -16.26 -17.93 8.58
C GLU A 138 -17.57 -18.50 8.01
N GLU A 139 -17.80 -18.38 6.70
CA GLU A 139 -18.97 -18.98 6.04
C GLU A 139 -18.95 -20.51 6.07
N ILE A 140 -17.78 -21.14 5.86
CA ILE A 140 -17.65 -22.61 5.90
C ILE A 140 -17.81 -23.17 7.32
N SER A 141 -17.51 -22.37 8.34
CA SER A 141 -17.55 -22.81 9.75
C SER A 141 -18.94 -22.72 10.39
N LYS A 142 -19.93 -22.18 9.68
CA LYS A 142 -21.36 -22.12 10.07
C LYS A 142 -22.14 -23.30 9.54
#